data_8f26e7e619a8543b89e3c40cfff43174
#
_entry.id   8f26e7e619a8543b89e3c40cfff43174
#
_cell.length_a   1.000
_cell.length_b   1.000
_cell.length_c   1.000
_cell.angle_alpha   90.00
_cell.angle_beta   90.00
_cell.angle_gamma   90.00
#
_symmetry.space_group_name_H-M   'P 1'
#
loop_
_entity.id
_entity.type
_entity.pdbx_description
1 polymer ?
#
loop_
_entity_poly.entity_id
_entity_poly.type
_entity_poly.pdbx_seq_one_letter_code
_entity_poly.pdbx_strand_id
1 'polypeptide(L)'
;MINSFANYLKGGYVKKKTPDLEEAKALLEKAKNRIEYTKSKEINDKTSQFVLEDAYEAARESAQALMSIKGFKPYSHEATIAFIKEFYSSNFNQEEVYKFDRFRQLRNDSVYKAKSVTNEDAKSSVLFAVEFINKVNLLLKSKK
;
A
#
# COMPACT_ATOMS: atom_id res chain seq x y z
N MET A 1 -10.99 11.28 -4.14
CA MET A 1 -9.78 12.11 -3.92
C MET A 1 -9.29 11.95 -2.48
N ILE A 2 -7.98 11.90 -2.30
CA ILE A 2 -7.39 11.75 -0.97
C ILE A 2 -7.39 13.10 -0.25
N ASN A 3 -7.92 13.12 0.96
CA ASN A 3 -7.93 14.31 1.81
C ASN A 3 -6.55 14.49 2.49
N SER A 4 -6.36 15.56 3.25
CA SER A 4 -5.11 15.77 3.98
C SER A 4 -4.97 14.77 5.12
N PHE A 5 -3.73 14.42 5.45
CA PHE A 5 -3.45 13.54 6.59
C PHE A 5 -4.01 14.13 7.89
N ALA A 6 -3.88 15.45 8.05
CA ALA A 6 -4.41 16.15 9.23
C ALA A 6 -5.92 15.93 9.39
N ASN A 7 -6.68 15.96 8.29
CA ASN A 7 -8.12 15.72 8.33
C ASN A 7 -8.46 14.28 8.74
N TYR A 8 -7.70 13.31 8.24
CA TYR A 8 -7.89 11.91 8.66
C TYR A 8 -7.55 11.71 10.13
N LEU A 9 -6.52 12.40 10.62
CA LEU A 9 -6.14 12.33 12.02
C LEU A 9 -7.26 12.91 12.91
N LYS A 10 -7.80 14.06 12.53
CA LYS A 10 -8.95 14.70 13.23
C LYS A 10 -10.16 13.79 13.25
N GLY A 11 -10.44 13.13 12.15
CA GLY A 11 -11.61 12.26 12.00
C GLY A 11 -11.49 10.90 12.66
N GLY A 12 -10.31 10.55 13.20
CA GLY A 12 -10.10 9.24 13.82
C GLY A 12 -9.81 8.12 12.84
N TYR A 13 -9.56 8.44 11.56
CA TYR A 13 -9.22 7.44 10.54
C TYR A 13 -7.76 7.01 10.58
N VAL A 14 -6.96 7.69 11.38
CA VAL A 14 -5.62 7.31 11.75
C VAL A 14 -5.41 7.82 13.16
N LYS A 15 -4.68 7.06 13.98
CA LYS A 15 -4.44 7.42 15.39
C LYS A 15 -2.96 7.32 15.72
N LYS A 16 -2.51 8.14 16.64
CA LYS A 16 -1.16 8.06 17.18
C LYS A 16 -1.02 6.82 18.03
N LYS A 17 0.14 6.19 17.95
CA LYS A 17 0.51 5.07 18.81
C LYS A 17 2.01 5.14 19.08
N THR A 18 2.50 4.33 19.98
CA THR A 18 3.94 4.24 20.23
C THR A 18 4.63 3.70 18.98
N PRO A 19 5.69 4.37 18.46
CA PRO A 19 6.46 3.83 17.36
C PRO A 19 6.97 2.42 17.67
N ASP A 20 6.92 1.54 16.68
CA ASP A 20 7.23 0.12 16.88
C ASP A 20 8.02 -0.42 15.68
N LEU A 21 9.34 -0.48 15.82
CA LEU A 21 10.23 -0.96 14.76
C LEU A 21 10.02 -2.46 14.50
N GLU A 22 9.78 -3.25 15.53
CA GLU A 22 9.57 -4.69 15.34
C GLU A 22 8.29 -4.98 14.56
N GLU A 23 7.21 -4.24 14.86
CA GLU A 23 5.98 -4.34 14.07
C GLU A 23 6.23 -3.93 12.62
N ALA A 24 6.98 -2.85 12.40
CA ALA A 24 7.30 -2.39 11.05
C ALA A 24 8.05 -3.45 10.25
N LYS A 25 9.03 -4.09 10.87
CA LYS A 25 9.79 -5.17 10.24
C LYS A 25 8.90 -6.37 9.89
N ALA A 26 7.99 -6.72 10.79
CA ALA A 26 7.05 -7.83 10.55
C ALA A 26 6.09 -7.52 9.40
N LEU A 27 5.58 -6.29 9.35
CA LEU A 27 4.70 -5.86 8.28
C LEU A 27 5.43 -5.86 6.93
N LEU A 28 6.66 -5.38 6.90
CA LEU A 28 7.45 -5.38 5.67
C LEU A 28 7.75 -6.81 5.20
N GLU A 29 8.09 -7.71 6.12
CA GLU A 29 8.36 -9.11 5.78
C GLU A 29 7.10 -9.76 5.19
N LYS A 30 5.94 -9.49 5.77
CA LYS A 30 4.67 -10.00 5.25
C LYS A 30 4.39 -9.44 3.86
N ALA A 31 4.66 -8.15 3.64
CA ALA A 31 4.48 -7.52 2.33
C ALA A 31 5.38 -8.17 1.27
N LYS A 32 6.65 -8.40 1.61
CA LYS A 32 7.61 -9.07 0.72
C LYS A 32 7.15 -10.47 0.35
N ASN A 33 6.70 -11.24 1.34
CA ASN A 33 6.23 -12.60 1.11
C ASN A 33 4.98 -12.59 0.24
N ARG A 34 4.07 -11.67 0.49
CA ARG A 34 2.83 -11.55 -0.32
C ARG A 34 3.16 -11.23 -1.77
N ILE A 35 4.04 -10.26 -2.02
CA ILE A 35 4.33 -9.89 -3.41
C ILE A 35 5.10 -10.98 -4.14
N GLU A 36 5.98 -11.71 -3.47
CA GLU A 36 6.65 -12.85 -4.09
C GLU A 36 5.66 -13.95 -4.47
N TYR A 37 4.70 -14.24 -3.58
CA TYR A 37 3.63 -15.19 -3.87
C TYR A 37 2.79 -14.71 -5.06
N THR A 38 2.42 -13.44 -5.08
CA THR A 38 1.59 -12.84 -6.14
C THR A 38 2.30 -12.87 -7.48
N LYS A 39 3.60 -12.59 -7.51
CA LYS A 39 4.41 -12.63 -8.74
C LYS A 39 4.44 -14.02 -9.38
N SER A 40 4.28 -15.07 -8.59
CA SER A 40 4.30 -16.45 -9.10
C SER A 40 2.99 -16.85 -9.78
N LYS A 41 1.96 -16.01 -9.70
CA LYS A 41 0.64 -16.35 -10.23
C LYS A 41 0.55 -15.97 -11.70
N GLU A 42 -0.11 -16.85 -12.46
CA GLU A 42 -0.45 -16.56 -13.85
C GLU A 42 -1.50 -15.46 -13.89
N ILE A 43 -1.34 -14.51 -14.81
CA ILE A 43 -2.30 -13.42 -15.01
C ILE A 43 -3.14 -13.73 -16.24
N ASN A 44 -4.44 -13.91 -16.01
CA ASN A 44 -5.43 -14.15 -17.06
C ASN A 44 -6.77 -13.57 -16.61
N ASP A 45 -7.81 -13.73 -17.43
CA ASP A 45 -9.11 -13.12 -17.16
C ASP A 45 -9.75 -13.61 -15.85
N LYS A 46 -9.40 -14.80 -15.38
CA LYS A 46 -9.94 -15.35 -14.13
C LYS A 46 -9.14 -14.91 -12.91
N THR A 47 -7.84 -14.65 -13.06
CA THR A 47 -6.96 -14.39 -11.93
C THR A 47 -6.64 -12.93 -11.72
N SER A 48 -6.83 -12.08 -12.72
CA SER A 48 -6.42 -10.66 -12.66
C SER A 48 -6.99 -9.92 -11.45
N GLN A 49 -8.24 -10.15 -11.10
CA GLN A 49 -8.85 -9.51 -9.93
C GLN A 49 -8.11 -9.88 -8.64
N PHE A 50 -7.75 -11.15 -8.49
CA PHE A 50 -7.07 -11.62 -7.29
C PHE A 50 -5.62 -11.13 -7.23
N VAL A 51 -4.95 -11.10 -8.38
CA VAL A 51 -3.58 -10.59 -8.48
C VAL A 51 -3.54 -9.11 -8.08
N LEU A 52 -4.47 -8.30 -8.60
CA LEU A 52 -4.53 -6.88 -8.26
C LEU A 52 -4.83 -6.68 -6.77
N GLU A 53 -5.78 -7.43 -6.23
CA GLU A 53 -6.14 -7.34 -4.81
C GLU A 53 -4.94 -7.64 -3.92
N ASP A 54 -4.20 -8.70 -4.24
CA ASP A 54 -3.03 -9.10 -3.45
C ASP A 54 -1.85 -8.13 -3.62
N ALA A 55 -1.62 -7.64 -4.85
CA ALA A 55 -0.56 -6.67 -5.09
C ALA A 55 -0.83 -5.35 -4.33
N TYR A 56 -2.07 -4.87 -4.38
CA TYR A 56 -2.46 -3.68 -3.63
C TYR A 56 -2.25 -3.90 -2.13
N GLU A 57 -2.68 -5.04 -1.61
CA GLU A 57 -2.55 -5.35 -0.18
C GLU A 57 -1.09 -5.38 0.25
N ALA A 58 -0.21 -5.95 -0.58
CA ALA A 58 1.22 -5.97 -0.29
C ALA A 58 1.80 -4.55 -0.20
N ALA A 59 1.44 -3.68 -1.14
CA ALA A 59 1.88 -2.28 -1.11
C ALA A 59 1.35 -1.58 0.16
N ARG A 60 0.08 -1.80 0.49
CA ARG A 60 -0.54 -1.20 1.68
C ARG A 60 0.15 -1.66 2.96
N GLU A 61 0.47 -2.94 3.07
CA GLU A 61 1.18 -3.47 4.25
C GLU A 61 2.55 -2.83 4.41
N SER A 62 3.27 -2.62 3.32
CA SER A 62 4.58 -1.95 3.39
C SER A 62 4.44 -0.48 3.79
N ALA A 63 3.40 0.21 3.30
CA ALA A 63 3.14 1.59 3.72
C ALA A 63 2.81 1.63 5.22
N GLN A 64 2.06 0.66 5.71
CA GLN A 64 1.73 0.57 7.13
C GLN A 64 2.99 0.35 7.98
N ALA A 65 4.01 -0.33 7.44
CA ALA A 65 5.29 -0.45 8.14
C ALA A 65 5.93 0.92 8.39
N LEU A 66 5.88 1.82 7.42
CA LEU A 66 6.37 3.19 7.60
C LEU A 66 5.54 3.95 8.64
N MET A 67 4.21 3.73 8.65
CA MET A 67 3.36 4.33 9.67
C MET A 67 3.74 3.85 11.07
N SER A 68 4.05 2.58 11.20
CA SER A 68 4.41 2.00 12.49
C SER A 68 5.69 2.64 13.07
N ILE A 69 6.72 2.87 12.25
CA ILE A 69 7.94 3.51 12.75
C ILE A 69 7.75 4.99 13.08
N LYS A 70 6.76 5.64 12.47
CA LYS A 70 6.41 7.04 12.79
C LYS A 70 5.42 7.15 13.95
N GLY A 71 4.83 6.04 14.38
CA GLY A 71 3.91 6.03 15.50
C GLY A 71 2.47 6.36 15.11
N PHE A 72 2.00 5.78 14.01
CA PHE A 72 0.60 5.93 13.58
C PHE A 72 -0.01 4.57 13.27
N LYS A 73 -1.29 4.44 13.55
CA LYS A 73 -2.08 3.26 13.22
C LYS A 73 -3.23 3.66 12.30
N PRO A 74 -3.33 3.10 11.08
CA PRO A 74 -4.41 3.44 10.15
C PRO A 74 -5.69 2.68 10.46
N TYR A 75 -6.80 3.34 10.20
CA TYR A 75 -8.15 2.75 10.25
C TYR A 75 -8.87 2.95 8.91
N SER A 76 -8.18 3.51 7.92
CA SER A 76 -8.68 3.61 6.55
C SER A 76 -7.52 3.53 5.58
N HIS A 77 -7.78 2.96 4.40
CA HIS A 77 -6.77 2.86 3.34
C HIS A 77 -6.40 4.25 2.79
N GLU A 78 -7.38 5.14 2.74
CA GLU A 78 -7.15 6.51 2.26
C GLU A 78 -6.19 7.26 3.18
N ALA A 79 -6.32 7.08 4.50
CA ALA A 79 -5.41 7.68 5.47
C ALA A 79 -3.98 7.17 5.29
N THR A 80 -3.81 5.90 4.91
CA THR A 80 -2.49 5.33 4.62
C THR A 80 -1.83 6.03 3.44
N ILE A 81 -2.60 6.27 2.37
CA ILE A 81 -2.08 6.97 1.19
C ILE A 81 -1.76 8.42 1.52
N ALA A 82 -2.63 9.09 2.29
CA ALA A 82 -2.40 10.46 2.75
C ALA A 82 -1.11 10.55 3.58
N PHE A 83 -0.82 9.53 4.40
CA PHE A 83 0.42 9.45 5.18
C PHE A 83 1.65 9.45 4.27
N ILE A 84 1.65 8.62 3.23
CA ILE A 84 2.76 8.57 2.27
C ILE A 84 2.96 9.93 1.63
N LYS A 85 1.88 10.57 1.20
CA LYS A 85 1.92 11.88 0.58
C LYS A 85 2.48 12.94 1.52
N GLU A 86 2.11 12.89 2.79
CA GLU A 86 2.54 13.89 3.79
C GLU A 86 3.99 13.70 4.20
N PHE A 87 4.40 12.47 4.53
CA PHE A 87 5.68 12.22 5.18
C PHE A 87 6.78 11.72 4.26
N TYR A 88 6.44 11.25 3.07
CA TYR A 88 7.40 10.62 2.16
C TYR A 88 7.30 11.15 0.72
N SER A 89 6.90 12.43 0.58
CA SER A 89 6.78 13.05 -0.74
C SER A 89 8.11 13.17 -1.50
N SER A 90 9.24 13.16 -0.79
CA SER A 90 10.55 13.15 -1.44
C SER A 90 10.96 11.75 -1.93
N ASN A 91 10.26 10.71 -1.50
CA ASN A 91 10.56 9.31 -1.88
C ASN A 91 9.54 8.75 -2.86
N PHE A 92 8.30 9.24 -2.79
CA PHE A 92 7.21 8.81 -3.66
C PHE A 92 6.61 10.05 -4.32
N ASN A 93 6.76 10.15 -5.64
CA ASN A 93 6.27 11.31 -6.37
C ASN A 93 4.75 11.31 -6.53
N GLN A 94 4.21 12.39 -7.09
CA GLN A 94 2.76 12.53 -7.28
C GLN A 94 2.16 11.41 -8.12
N GLU A 95 2.88 10.96 -9.14
CA GLU A 95 2.41 9.86 -9.99
C GLU A 95 2.31 8.55 -9.22
N GLU A 96 3.28 8.27 -8.37
CA GLU A 96 3.26 7.05 -7.53
C GLU A 96 2.12 7.08 -6.53
N VAL A 97 1.87 8.24 -5.92
CA VAL A 97 0.73 8.42 -5.01
C VAL A 97 -0.60 8.26 -5.76
N TYR A 98 -0.68 8.83 -6.96
CA TYR A 98 -1.86 8.69 -7.80
C TYR A 98 -2.13 7.22 -8.16
N LYS A 99 -1.09 6.49 -8.54
CA LYS A 99 -1.22 5.06 -8.86
C LYS A 99 -1.67 4.26 -7.65
N PHE A 100 -1.13 4.57 -6.47
CA PHE A 100 -1.52 3.89 -5.24
C PHE A 100 -3.02 4.05 -5.01
N ASP A 101 -3.52 5.30 -5.14
CA ASP A 101 -4.94 5.57 -4.97
C ASP A 101 -5.79 4.93 -6.06
N ARG A 102 -5.30 4.90 -7.30
CA ARG A 102 -6.00 4.25 -8.40
C ARG A 102 -6.16 2.76 -8.15
N PHE A 103 -5.10 2.09 -7.69
CA PHE A 103 -5.18 0.66 -7.37
C PHE A 103 -6.08 0.41 -6.17
N ARG A 104 -6.13 1.32 -5.20
CA ARG A 104 -7.08 1.24 -4.11
C ARG A 104 -8.52 1.24 -4.64
N GLN A 105 -8.82 2.15 -5.56
CA GLN A 105 -10.16 2.25 -6.14
C GLN A 105 -10.51 1.02 -6.96
N LEU A 106 -9.59 0.52 -7.77
CA LEU A 106 -9.79 -0.70 -8.55
C LEU A 106 -10.02 -1.92 -7.64
N ARG A 107 -9.27 -2.02 -6.58
CA ARG A 107 -9.42 -3.08 -5.58
C ARG A 107 -10.79 -3.00 -4.91
N ASN A 108 -11.23 -1.81 -4.52
CA ASN A 108 -12.54 -1.63 -3.91
C ASN A 108 -13.66 -2.01 -4.87
N ASP A 109 -13.56 -1.62 -6.14
CA ASP A 109 -14.54 -1.98 -7.15
C ASP A 109 -14.57 -3.49 -7.37
N SER A 110 -13.42 -4.15 -7.38
CA SER A 110 -13.34 -5.61 -7.52
C SER A 110 -13.97 -6.32 -6.32
N VAL A 111 -13.58 -5.92 -5.11
CA VAL A 111 -14.01 -6.59 -3.88
C VAL A 111 -15.48 -6.34 -3.57
N TYR A 112 -15.92 -5.08 -3.67
CA TYR A 112 -17.27 -4.71 -3.20
C TYR A 112 -18.32 -4.67 -4.30
N LYS A 113 -17.93 -4.54 -5.57
CA LYS A 113 -18.86 -4.44 -6.71
C LYS A 113 -18.64 -5.55 -7.72
N ALA A 114 -17.71 -6.46 -7.47
CA ALA A 114 -17.35 -7.57 -8.37
C ALA A 114 -17.04 -7.09 -9.80
N LYS A 115 -16.47 -5.89 -9.95
CA LYS A 115 -16.08 -5.38 -11.27
C LYS A 115 -14.84 -6.09 -11.76
N SER A 116 -14.77 -6.29 -13.07
CA SER A 116 -13.64 -6.93 -13.72
C SER A 116 -12.36 -6.09 -13.61
N VAL A 117 -11.23 -6.77 -13.52
CA VAL A 117 -9.91 -6.17 -13.56
C VAL A 117 -9.24 -6.64 -14.85
N THR A 118 -8.67 -5.71 -15.61
CA THR A 118 -7.96 -6.08 -16.83
C THR A 118 -6.62 -6.75 -16.51
N ASN A 119 -6.15 -7.59 -17.44
CA ASN A 119 -4.83 -8.22 -17.30
C ASN A 119 -3.73 -7.17 -17.20
N GLU A 120 -3.87 -6.08 -17.94
CA GLU A 120 -2.93 -4.94 -17.91
C GLU A 120 -2.86 -4.29 -16.53
N ASP A 121 -4.02 -4.01 -15.93
CA ASP A 121 -4.06 -3.42 -14.59
C ASP A 121 -3.48 -4.36 -13.54
N ALA A 122 -3.72 -5.66 -13.68
CA ALA A 122 -3.12 -6.65 -12.77
C ALA A 122 -1.59 -6.63 -12.88
N LYS A 123 -1.06 -6.64 -14.10
CA LYS A 123 0.40 -6.57 -14.32
C LYS A 123 0.99 -5.27 -13.76
N SER A 124 0.32 -4.15 -14.02
CA SER A 124 0.78 -2.84 -13.53
C SER A 124 0.77 -2.78 -12.02
N SER A 125 -0.22 -3.39 -11.36
CA SER A 125 -0.29 -3.40 -9.91
C SER A 125 0.86 -4.19 -9.27
N VAL A 126 1.27 -5.29 -9.90
CA VAL A 126 2.42 -6.07 -9.42
C VAL A 126 3.71 -5.27 -9.54
N LEU A 127 3.94 -4.63 -10.69
CA LEU A 127 5.12 -3.79 -10.88
C LEU A 127 5.16 -2.63 -9.89
N PHE A 128 4.02 -1.98 -9.70
CA PHE A 128 3.90 -0.91 -8.72
C PHE A 128 4.26 -1.40 -7.31
N ALA A 129 3.67 -2.53 -6.90
CA ALA A 129 3.89 -3.05 -5.55
C ALA A 129 5.35 -3.46 -5.33
N VAL A 130 5.98 -4.08 -6.32
CA VAL A 130 7.41 -4.46 -6.22
C VAL A 130 8.27 -3.23 -5.99
N GLU A 131 8.08 -2.18 -6.79
CA GLU A 131 8.86 -0.95 -6.67
C GLU A 131 8.60 -0.24 -5.34
N PHE A 132 7.33 -0.17 -4.95
CA PHE A 132 6.92 0.47 -3.70
C PHE A 132 7.56 -0.23 -2.50
N ILE A 133 7.45 -1.54 -2.45
CA ILE A 133 8.00 -2.35 -1.34
C ILE A 133 9.52 -2.21 -1.28
N ASN A 134 10.20 -2.19 -2.44
CA ASN A 134 11.65 -2.00 -2.48
C ASN A 134 12.05 -0.65 -1.87
N LYS A 135 11.32 0.42 -2.17
CA LYS A 135 11.57 1.74 -1.57
C LYS A 135 11.36 1.73 -0.07
N VAL A 136 10.27 1.10 0.40
CA VAL A 136 10.01 0.98 1.83
C VAL A 136 11.13 0.20 2.51
N ASN A 137 11.59 -0.88 1.89
CA ASN A 137 12.68 -1.68 2.44
C ASN A 137 13.95 -0.84 2.65
N LEU A 138 14.30 0.01 1.69
CA LEU A 138 15.45 0.89 1.81
C LEU A 138 15.25 1.94 2.91
N LEU A 139 14.05 2.48 3.01
CA LEU A 139 13.73 3.48 4.04
C LEU A 139 13.78 2.87 5.45
N LEU A 140 13.30 1.65 5.62
CA LEU A 140 13.36 0.97 6.92
C LEU A 140 14.79 0.64 7.33
N LYS A 141 15.63 0.25 6.38
CA LYS A 141 17.04 -0.05 6.67
C LYS A 141 17.79 1.14 7.24
N SER A 142 17.42 2.35 6.87
CA SER A 142 18.05 3.56 7.37
C SER A 142 17.61 3.94 8.78
N LYS A 143 16.64 3.20 9.37
CA LYS A 143 16.06 3.48 10.70
C LYS A 143 16.55 2.52 11.80
N LYS A 144 17.69 1.92 11.61
CA LYS A 144 18.25 1.00 12.63
C LYS A 144 18.60 1.70 13.92
#